data_c4041768cc42000bfcec446195bafbf5
#
_entry.id   c4041768cc42000bfcec446195bafbf5
#
_cell.length_a   1.000
_cell.length_b   1.000
_cell.length_c   1.000
_cell.angle_alpha   90.00
_cell.angle_beta   90.00
_cell.angle_gamma   90.00
#
_symmetry.space_group_name_H-M   'P 1'
#
loop_
_entity.id
_entity.type
_entity.pdbx_description
1 polymer ?
#
loop_
_entity_poly.entity_id
_entity_poly.type
_entity_poly.pdbx_seq_one_letter_code
_entity_poly.pdbx_strand_id
1 'polypeptide(L)'
;PFRRADILDRKGTYLATSEKVYNLIIDPRQIMSSPEDYLEPSVNALVECFGYDRTEMMNLIQENSNSAYVRYARQLSYEQKENYETYKAQKEEEFDKQGSTQSIKGIWFEDEYKRVYPYNSLACHVIGFSGSDGSTGTGGLEQYYNSTLMGTNGREYGYLNDDSNLERVIKPAVNGNTIVSTIDANVQKIVEKYINEWEQETGSERVGVIVMNPNNGEVLAMANDNVFDLNNPRQLRPEYTDEVVRQLGIQEAVDDYKRKHKDEAPITADQVFDHYTEQE
;
A
#
# COMPACT_ATOMS: atom_id res chain seq x y z
N PRO A 1 8.49 -3.71 11.81
CA PRO A 1 8.93 -2.92 10.65
C PRO A 1 9.45 -1.54 11.06
N PHE A 2 10.26 -0.91 10.21
CA PHE A 2 10.61 0.51 10.32
C PHE A 2 9.49 1.39 9.78
N ARG A 3 9.43 2.65 10.21
CA ARG A 3 8.60 3.70 9.63
C ARG A 3 9.42 4.51 8.63
N ARG A 4 8.98 4.58 7.36
CA ARG A 4 9.54 5.51 6.37
C ARG A 4 9.28 6.93 6.83
N ALA A 5 10.31 7.78 6.82
CA ALA A 5 10.23 9.12 7.38
C ALA A 5 9.45 10.10 6.50
N ASP A 6 9.12 11.24 7.06
CA ASP A 6 8.24 12.22 6.46
C ASP A 6 8.97 13.09 5.42
N ILE A 7 8.23 13.62 4.45
CA ILE A 7 8.65 14.73 3.58
C ILE A 7 7.78 15.91 3.94
N LEU A 8 8.42 17.00 4.36
CA LEU A 8 7.76 18.24 4.78
C LEU A 8 8.01 19.35 3.76
N ASP A 9 7.07 20.28 3.68
CA ASP A 9 7.30 21.56 3.04
C ASP A 9 8.21 22.45 3.90
N ARG A 10 8.59 23.63 3.41
CA ARG A 10 9.46 24.58 4.14
C ARG A 10 8.89 25.07 5.49
N LYS A 11 7.60 24.91 5.73
CA LYS A 11 6.87 25.35 6.93
C LYS A 11 6.49 24.20 7.86
N GLY A 12 6.88 22.97 7.53
CA GLY A 12 6.57 21.78 8.30
C GLY A 12 5.23 21.13 7.95
N THR A 13 4.61 21.49 6.83
CA THR A 13 3.41 20.82 6.31
C THR A 13 3.80 19.43 5.78
N TYR A 14 3.09 18.40 6.16
CA TYR A 14 3.33 17.04 5.69
C TYR A 14 2.94 16.88 4.22
N LEU A 15 3.92 16.72 3.33
CA LEU A 15 3.72 16.38 1.94
C LEU A 15 3.65 14.87 1.72
N ALA A 16 4.40 14.11 2.51
CA ALA A 16 4.32 12.66 2.59
C ALA A 16 4.58 12.19 4.01
N THR A 17 3.82 11.20 4.47
CA THR A 17 3.95 10.59 5.79
C THR A 17 3.73 9.09 5.73
N SER A 18 3.92 8.39 6.85
CA SER A 18 3.62 6.97 6.96
C SER A 18 2.70 6.73 8.15
N GLU A 19 1.55 6.14 7.88
CA GLU A 19 0.55 5.76 8.88
C GLU A 19 0.72 4.32 9.30
N LYS A 20 0.50 4.04 10.57
CA LYS A 20 0.52 2.68 11.10
C LYS A 20 -0.76 1.97 10.71
N VAL A 21 -0.61 0.80 10.11
CA VAL A 21 -1.69 -0.10 9.69
C VAL A 21 -1.38 -1.52 10.15
N TYR A 22 -2.32 -2.42 10.00
CA TYR A 22 -2.23 -3.76 10.53
C TYR A 22 -2.55 -4.81 9.47
N ASN A 23 -1.76 -5.88 9.44
CA ASN A 23 -2.06 -7.06 8.63
C ASN A 23 -2.72 -8.11 9.50
N LEU A 24 -3.84 -8.64 9.04
CA LEU A 24 -4.55 -9.72 9.69
C LEU A 24 -3.89 -11.05 9.35
N ILE A 25 -3.46 -11.76 10.38
CA ILE A 25 -2.84 -13.07 10.27
C ILE A 25 -3.76 -14.11 10.88
N ILE A 26 -3.91 -15.22 10.19
CA ILE A 26 -4.66 -16.39 10.67
C ILE A 26 -3.67 -17.54 10.80
N ASP A 27 -3.75 -18.28 11.90
CA ASP A 27 -3.09 -19.57 12.15
C ASP A 27 -4.13 -20.70 12.09
N PRO A 28 -4.39 -21.25 10.89
CA PRO A 28 -5.35 -22.35 10.74
C PRO A 28 -4.99 -23.58 11.57
N ARG A 29 -3.69 -23.87 11.73
CA ARG A 29 -3.22 -25.01 12.54
C ARG A 29 -3.61 -24.87 14.01
N GLN A 30 -3.51 -23.64 14.57
CA GLN A 30 -3.94 -23.39 15.95
C GLN A 30 -5.45 -23.51 16.09
N ILE A 31 -6.23 -23.00 15.14
CA ILE A 31 -7.69 -23.11 15.12
C ILE A 31 -8.13 -24.58 15.03
N MET A 32 -7.47 -25.34 14.16
CA MET A 32 -7.78 -26.75 13.93
C MET A 32 -7.18 -27.70 14.99
N SER A 33 -6.46 -27.18 15.99
CA SER A 33 -5.97 -28.00 17.11
C SER A 33 -7.11 -28.48 18.06
N SER A 34 -8.21 -27.73 18.13
CA SER A 34 -9.46 -28.11 18.81
C SER A 34 -10.64 -27.50 18.04
N PRO A 35 -11.06 -28.11 16.90
CA PRO A 35 -12.05 -27.51 16.01
C PRO A 35 -13.40 -27.26 16.68
N GLU A 36 -13.81 -28.14 17.59
CA GLU A 36 -15.07 -28.04 18.37
C GLU A 36 -15.09 -26.80 19.27
N ASP A 37 -13.92 -26.36 19.77
CA ASP A 37 -13.81 -25.21 20.66
C ASP A 37 -13.42 -23.91 19.95
N TYR A 38 -12.60 -23.96 18.85
CA TYR A 38 -11.96 -22.78 18.29
C TYR A 38 -12.49 -22.38 16.92
N LEU A 39 -12.97 -23.32 16.07
CA LEU A 39 -13.30 -23.03 14.68
C LEU A 39 -14.47 -22.05 14.56
N GLU A 40 -15.62 -22.40 15.15
CA GLU A 40 -16.82 -21.56 15.09
C GLU A 40 -16.61 -20.18 15.73
N PRO A 41 -16.05 -20.06 16.95
CA PRO A 41 -15.79 -18.75 17.54
C PRO A 41 -14.84 -17.88 16.71
N SER A 42 -13.77 -18.46 16.15
CA SER A 42 -12.79 -17.73 15.35
C SER A 42 -13.37 -17.27 14.00
N VAL A 43 -14.14 -18.12 13.32
CA VAL A 43 -14.85 -17.74 12.09
C VAL A 43 -15.88 -16.65 12.36
N ASN A 44 -16.68 -16.78 13.44
CA ASN A 44 -17.64 -15.74 13.82
C ASN A 44 -16.96 -14.39 14.06
N ALA A 45 -15.81 -14.37 14.72
CA ALA A 45 -15.06 -13.13 14.94
C ALA A 45 -14.61 -12.47 13.62
N LEU A 46 -14.18 -13.27 12.63
CA LEU A 46 -13.79 -12.77 11.30
C LEU A 46 -14.99 -12.21 10.53
N VAL A 47 -16.14 -12.88 10.59
CA VAL A 47 -17.37 -12.43 9.93
C VAL A 47 -17.93 -11.17 10.57
N GLU A 48 -18.09 -11.16 11.89
CA GLU A 48 -18.74 -10.06 12.61
C GLU A 48 -17.88 -8.78 12.63
N CYS A 49 -16.55 -8.91 12.78
CA CYS A 49 -15.68 -7.74 12.88
C CYS A 49 -15.27 -7.15 11.53
N PHE A 50 -15.18 -7.98 10.48
CA PHE A 50 -14.63 -7.55 9.18
C PHE A 50 -15.61 -7.74 8.01
N GLY A 51 -16.75 -8.40 8.21
CA GLY A 51 -17.73 -8.65 7.15
C GLY A 51 -17.28 -9.68 6.12
N TYR A 52 -16.35 -10.57 6.46
CA TYR A 52 -15.88 -11.61 5.55
C TYR A 52 -16.92 -12.70 5.34
N ASP A 53 -16.87 -13.35 4.18
CA ASP A 53 -17.78 -14.48 3.91
C ASP A 53 -17.44 -15.68 4.78
N ARG A 54 -18.48 -16.20 5.46
CA ARG A 54 -18.33 -17.33 6.37
C ARG A 54 -17.80 -18.59 5.70
N THR A 55 -18.31 -18.89 4.51
CA THR A 55 -17.95 -20.10 3.76
C THR A 55 -16.49 -19.99 3.29
N GLU A 56 -16.10 -18.83 2.84
CA GLU A 56 -14.71 -18.56 2.45
C GLU A 56 -13.76 -18.75 3.63
N MET A 57 -14.10 -18.20 4.81
CA MET A 57 -13.27 -18.34 6.02
C MET A 57 -13.16 -19.79 6.50
N MET A 58 -14.25 -20.52 6.48
CA MET A 58 -14.25 -21.95 6.82
C MET A 58 -13.36 -22.75 5.88
N ASN A 59 -13.49 -22.54 4.57
CA ASN A 59 -12.69 -23.23 3.56
C ASN A 59 -11.20 -22.87 3.70
N LEU A 60 -10.88 -21.59 3.86
CA LEU A 60 -9.50 -21.12 4.07
C LEU A 60 -8.82 -21.84 5.24
N ILE A 61 -9.51 -21.91 6.39
CA ILE A 61 -8.96 -22.53 7.61
C ILE A 61 -8.79 -24.03 7.42
N GLN A 62 -9.76 -24.72 6.81
CA GLN A 62 -9.72 -26.17 6.61
C GLN A 62 -8.66 -26.56 5.57
N GLU A 63 -8.59 -25.87 4.43
CA GLU A 63 -7.61 -26.14 3.37
C GLU A 63 -6.17 -25.88 3.82
N ASN A 64 -5.98 -24.91 4.72
CA ASN A 64 -4.67 -24.52 5.25
C ASN A 64 -4.40 -25.05 6.66
N SER A 65 -5.08 -26.11 7.11
CA SER A 65 -5.05 -26.64 8.48
C SER A 65 -3.65 -26.97 9.04
N ASN A 66 -2.65 -27.15 8.18
CA ASN A 66 -1.26 -27.37 8.57
C ASN A 66 -0.42 -26.07 8.63
N SER A 67 -0.97 -24.95 8.17
CA SER A 67 -0.26 -23.66 8.16
C SER A 67 -0.43 -22.93 9.50
N ALA A 68 0.69 -22.44 10.03
CA ALA A 68 0.69 -21.56 11.20
C ALA A 68 0.61 -20.08 10.83
N TYR A 69 0.59 -19.75 9.55
CA TYR A 69 0.65 -18.37 9.09
C TYR A 69 -0.02 -18.22 7.74
N VAL A 70 -1.14 -17.52 7.72
CA VAL A 70 -1.82 -17.07 6.51
C VAL A 70 -2.10 -15.58 6.66
N ARG A 71 -1.44 -14.75 5.85
CA ARG A 71 -1.74 -13.32 5.79
C ARG A 71 -2.97 -13.10 4.93
N TYR A 72 -4.13 -12.92 5.57
CA TYR A 72 -5.40 -12.84 4.88
C TYR A 72 -5.72 -11.43 4.39
N ALA A 73 -5.57 -10.42 5.25
CA ALA A 73 -5.83 -9.03 4.88
C ALA A 73 -4.64 -8.13 5.22
N ARG A 74 -4.50 -7.04 4.47
CA ARG A 74 -3.45 -6.04 4.65
C ARG A 74 -4.03 -4.66 4.92
N GLN A 75 -3.24 -3.84 5.60
CA GLN A 75 -3.49 -2.41 5.77
C GLN A 75 -4.83 -2.10 6.45
N LEU A 76 -5.26 -2.94 7.39
CA LEU A 76 -6.40 -2.67 8.26
C LEU A 76 -6.11 -1.44 9.13
N SER A 77 -7.16 -0.66 9.40
CA SER A 77 -7.06 0.50 10.29
C SER A 77 -6.91 0.09 11.75
N TYR A 78 -6.49 1.04 12.59
CA TYR A 78 -6.50 0.87 14.05
C TYR A 78 -7.90 0.56 14.58
N GLU A 79 -8.92 1.23 14.05
CA GLU A 79 -10.31 1.03 14.43
C GLU A 79 -10.79 -0.40 14.17
N GLN A 80 -10.45 -0.96 12.99
CA GLN A 80 -10.79 -2.34 12.66
C GLN A 80 -10.12 -3.35 13.61
N LYS A 81 -8.86 -3.11 13.95
CA LYS A 81 -8.14 -3.93 14.94
C LYS A 81 -8.77 -3.81 16.31
N GLU A 82 -9.06 -2.61 16.80
CA GLU A 82 -9.64 -2.34 18.11
C GLU A 82 -11.04 -2.97 18.23
N ASN A 83 -11.86 -2.89 17.19
CA ASN A 83 -13.16 -3.54 17.13
C ASN A 83 -13.04 -5.07 17.33
N TYR A 84 -12.08 -5.69 16.66
CA TYR A 84 -11.81 -7.12 16.84
C TYR A 84 -11.32 -7.44 18.25
N GLU A 85 -10.38 -6.70 18.79
CA GLU A 85 -9.86 -6.93 20.15
C GLU A 85 -10.95 -6.79 21.20
N THR A 86 -11.83 -5.80 21.03
CA THR A 86 -12.99 -5.57 21.91
C THR A 86 -14.00 -6.73 21.80
N TYR A 87 -14.35 -7.12 20.57
CA TYR A 87 -15.25 -8.26 20.33
C TYR A 87 -14.69 -9.54 20.96
N LYS A 88 -13.40 -9.81 20.72
CA LYS A 88 -12.74 -10.99 21.29
C LYS A 88 -12.80 -10.98 22.82
N ALA A 89 -12.47 -9.87 23.46
CA ALA A 89 -12.49 -9.76 24.91
C ALA A 89 -13.90 -10.00 25.49
N GLN A 90 -14.94 -9.46 24.84
CA GLN A 90 -16.33 -9.65 25.24
C GLN A 90 -16.75 -11.12 25.10
N LYS A 91 -16.40 -11.77 23.99
CA LYS A 91 -16.75 -13.18 23.75
C LYS A 91 -16.01 -14.14 24.68
N GLU A 92 -14.73 -13.90 24.94
CA GLU A 92 -13.98 -14.71 25.91
C GLU A 92 -14.61 -14.60 27.32
N GLU A 93 -15.04 -13.39 27.74
CA GLU A 93 -15.75 -13.20 29.01
C GLU A 93 -17.13 -13.91 29.03
N GLU A 94 -17.86 -13.92 27.92
CA GLU A 94 -19.11 -14.67 27.79
C GLU A 94 -18.90 -16.18 27.91
N PHE A 95 -17.88 -16.73 27.24
CA PHE A 95 -17.52 -18.14 27.30
C PHE A 95 -17.12 -18.55 28.71
N ASP A 96 -16.30 -17.75 29.38
CA ASP A 96 -15.89 -18.00 30.76
C ASP A 96 -17.09 -18.02 31.74
N LYS A 97 -18.03 -17.08 31.60
CA LYS A 97 -19.26 -17.04 32.44
C LYS A 97 -20.16 -18.23 32.21
N GLN A 98 -20.14 -18.79 31.02
CA GLN A 98 -20.94 -20.00 30.67
C GLN A 98 -20.22 -21.30 31.04
N GLY A 99 -18.98 -21.26 31.51
CA GLY A 99 -18.13 -22.44 31.72
C GLY A 99 -17.84 -23.21 30.44
N SER A 100 -17.86 -22.51 29.29
CA SER A 100 -17.59 -23.08 27.96
C SER A 100 -16.09 -23.27 27.76
N THR A 101 -15.70 -24.28 26.98
CA THR A 101 -14.32 -24.48 26.52
C THR A 101 -14.02 -23.70 25.25
N GLN A 102 -15.01 -23.00 24.67
CA GLN A 102 -14.87 -22.24 23.47
C GLN A 102 -13.93 -21.04 23.65
N SER A 103 -13.16 -20.70 22.63
CA SER A 103 -12.24 -19.56 22.63
C SER A 103 -11.89 -19.12 21.21
N ILE A 104 -11.64 -17.83 21.02
CA ILE A 104 -11.16 -17.27 19.75
C ILE A 104 -9.64 -17.39 19.69
N LYS A 105 -9.12 -18.27 18.85
CA LYS A 105 -7.70 -18.58 18.72
C LYS A 105 -7.20 -18.38 17.29
N GLY A 106 -5.89 -18.33 17.14
CA GLY A 106 -5.23 -18.33 15.83
C GLY A 106 -5.46 -17.07 15.00
N ILE A 107 -5.78 -15.94 15.62
CA ILE A 107 -5.94 -14.65 14.91
C ILE A 107 -5.15 -13.58 15.65
N TRP A 108 -4.26 -12.89 14.93
CA TRP A 108 -3.50 -11.74 15.45
C TRP A 108 -3.18 -10.72 14.35
N PHE A 109 -2.56 -9.62 14.73
CA PHE A 109 -2.20 -8.54 13.83
C PHE A 109 -0.70 -8.30 13.82
N GLU A 110 -0.16 -8.09 12.63
CA GLU A 110 1.20 -7.61 12.45
C GLU A 110 1.20 -6.14 12.07
N ASP A 111 2.07 -5.37 12.72
CA ASP A 111 2.26 -3.95 12.41
C ASP A 111 2.85 -3.78 11.02
N GLU A 112 2.32 -2.85 10.25
CA GLU A 112 2.85 -2.39 8.97
C GLU A 112 2.72 -0.87 8.88
N TYR A 113 3.42 -0.24 7.94
CA TYR A 113 3.26 1.18 7.65
C TYR A 113 2.84 1.36 6.19
N LYS A 114 1.80 2.17 6.00
CA LYS A 114 1.32 2.60 4.69
C LYS A 114 1.82 4.01 4.40
N ARG A 115 2.41 4.23 3.22
CA ARG A 115 2.77 5.57 2.76
C ARG A 115 1.53 6.34 2.39
N VAL A 116 1.41 7.59 2.85
CA VAL A 116 0.27 8.47 2.63
C VAL A 116 0.75 9.84 2.18
N TYR A 117 0.07 10.38 1.18
CA TYR A 117 0.27 11.72 0.64
C TYR A 117 -1.01 12.54 0.91
N PRO A 118 -1.01 13.39 1.97
CA PRO A 118 -2.25 14.04 2.45
C PRO A 118 -2.91 14.98 1.43
N TYR A 119 -2.16 15.43 0.44
CA TYR A 119 -2.64 16.33 -0.61
C TYR A 119 -2.77 15.66 -1.98
N ASN A 120 -2.82 14.35 -2.03
CA ASN A 120 -2.99 13.52 -3.22
C ASN A 120 -2.00 13.86 -4.34
N SER A 121 -2.31 14.84 -5.20
CA SER A 121 -1.54 15.18 -6.39
C SER A 121 -0.58 16.36 -6.22
N LEU A 122 -0.64 17.07 -5.09
CA LEU A 122 0.17 18.27 -4.87
C LEU A 122 1.66 17.96 -5.02
N ALA A 123 2.35 18.69 -5.90
CA ALA A 123 3.77 18.55 -6.19
C ALA A 123 4.18 17.11 -6.59
N CYS A 124 3.29 16.37 -7.27
CA CYS A 124 3.46 14.93 -7.54
C CYS A 124 4.80 14.60 -8.24
N HIS A 125 5.25 15.42 -9.19
CA HIS A 125 6.53 15.21 -9.87
C HIS A 125 7.74 15.56 -9.00
N VAL A 126 7.59 16.48 -8.03
CA VAL A 126 8.65 16.82 -7.08
C VAL A 126 8.80 15.76 -6.01
N ILE A 127 7.67 15.32 -5.44
CA ILE A 127 7.66 14.36 -4.34
C ILE A 127 7.99 12.96 -4.87
N GLY A 128 7.38 12.54 -5.97
CA GLY A 128 7.39 11.14 -6.39
C GLY A 128 6.54 10.28 -5.47
N PHE A 129 6.59 8.96 -5.61
CA PHE A 129 5.82 8.05 -4.79
C PHE A 129 6.66 6.87 -4.30
N SER A 130 6.19 6.21 -3.28
CA SER A 130 6.79 4.99 -2.71
C SER A 130 5.97 3.77 -3.08
N GLY A 131 6.61 2.60 -3.14
CA GLY A 131 5.91 1.32 -3.15
C GLY A 131 4.99 1.18 -1.92
N SER A 132 3.99 0.33 -2.02
CA SER A 132 2.99 0.14 -0.96
C SER A 132 3.57 -0.29 0.39
N ASP A 133 4.74 -0.91 0.38
CA ASP A 133 5.50 -1.35 1.56
C ASP A 133 6.45 -0.27 2.12
N GLY A 134 6.53 0.89 1.49
CA GLY A 134 7.43 1.99 1.89
C GLY A 134 8.93 1.70 1.69
N SER A 135 9.30 0.59 1.06
CA SER A 135 10.71 0.19 0.91
C SER A 135 11.44 0.88 -0.24
N THR A 136 10.71 1.29 -1.27
CA THR A 136 11.29 1.81 -2.51
C THR A 136 10.61 3.11 -2.93
N GLY A 137 11.38 4.14 -3.17
CA GLY A 137 10.90 5.40 -3.75
C GLY A 137 11.02 5.40 -5.28
N THR A 138 10.02 5.95 -5.96
CA THR A 138 9.95 6.07 -7.41
C THR A 138 9.73 7.54 -7.79
N GLY A 139 10.67 8.10 -8.53
CA GLY A 139 10.64 9.51 -8.93
C GLY A 139 10.89 10.50 -7.78
N GLY A 140 11.16 11.74 -8.12
CA GLY A 140 11.23 12.89 -7.21
C GLY A 140 12.10 12.70 -5.96
N LEU A 141 11.68 13.33 -4.89
CA LEU A 141 12.36 13.27 -3.58
C LEU A 141 12.31 11.87 -2.96
N GLU A 142 11.23 11.12 -3.19
CA GLU A 142 11.10 9.75 -2.71
C GLU A 142 12.20 8.83 -3.22
N GLN A 143 12.57 8.96 -4.49
CA GLN A 143 13.65 8.19 -5.10
C GLN A 143 15.02 8.75 -4.73
N TYR A 144 15.21 10.05 -4.86
CA TYR A 144 16.53 10.67 -4.64
C TYR A 144 17.03 10.49 -3.20
N TYR A 145 16.12 10.66 -2.22
CA TYR A 145 16.42 10.51 -0.80
C TYR A 145 15.97 9.14 -0.23
N ASN A 146 15.83 8.13 -1.07
CA ASN A 146 15.32 6.84 -0.62
C ASN A 146 16.09 6.28 0.58
N SER A 147 17.43 6.32 0.55
CA SER A 147 18.29 5.83 1.65
C SER A 147 18.14 6.64 2.94
N THR A 148 17.78 7.92 2.85
CA THR A 148 17.54 8.79 4.01
C THR A 148 16.16 8.54 4.62
N LEU A 149 15.15 8.42 3.77
CA LEU A 149 13.77 8.20 4.18
C LEU A 149 13.52 6.78 4.69
N MET A 150 14.26 5.81 4.17
CA MET A 150 14.14 4.41 4.55
C MET A 150 14.83 4.15 5.89
N GLY A 151 14.20 3.33 6.73
CA GLY A 151 14.79 2.84 7.98
C GLY A 151 15.33 1.43 7.85
N THR A 152 15.57 0.81 8.99
CA THR A 152 16.00 -0.59 9.08
C THR A 152 15.04 -1.35 9.98
N ASN A 153 14.53 -2.49 9.48
CA ASN A 153 13.65 -3.35 10.28
C ASN A 153 14.36 -3.88 11.53
N GLY A 154 13.63 -3.92 12.62
CA GLY A 154 14.04 -4.63 13.81
C GLY A 154 14.11 -6.14 13.56
N ARG A 155 14.79 -6.82 14.43
CA ARG A 155 14.89 -8.29 14.41
C ARG A 155 14.71 -8.82 15.81
N GLU A 156 14.06 -9.95 15.90
CA GLU A 156 13.94 -10.73 17.10
C GLU A 156 14.49 -12.14 16.82
N TYR A 157 15.39 -12.61 17.66
CA TYR A 157 15.95 -13.94 17.57
C TYR A 157 16.25 -14.50 18.94
N GLY A 158 16.08 -15.80 19.07
CA GLY A 158 16.48 -16.54 20.25
C GLY A 158 17.82 -17.21 20.03
N TYR A 159 18.64 -17.30 21.07
CA TYR A 159 19.84 -18.12 21.10
C TYR A 159 19.89 -18.89 22.42
N LEU A 160 20.59 -20.01 22.41
CA LEU A 160 20.87 -20.76 23.64
C LEU A 160 22.14 -20.15 24.28
N ASN A 161 22.01 -19.73 25.52
CA ASN A 161 23.18 -19.29 26.30
C ASN A 161 24.05 -20.49 26.75
N ASP A 162 25.15 -20.22 27.43
CA ASP A 162 26.11 -21.24 27.88
C ASP A 162 25.48 -22.28 28.82
N ASP A 163 24.39 -21.93 29.49
CA ASP A 163 23.62 -22.80 30.39
C ASP A 163 22.47 -23.52 29.65
N SER A 164 22.44 -23.47 28.31
CA SER A 164 21.36 -24.04 27.44
C SER A 164 19.97 -23.46 27.68
N ASN A 165 19.86 -22.29 28.28
CA ASN A 165 18.61 -21.55 28.38
C ASN A 165 18.37 -20.73 27.10
N LEU A 166 17.11 -20.70 26.62
CA LEU A 166 16.72 -19.89 25.48
C LEU A 166 16.66 -18.41 25.90
N GLU A 167 17.60 -17.60 25.42
CA GLU A 167 17.56 -16.17 25.55
C GLU A 167 17.01 -15.50 24.30
N ARG A 168 16.26 -14.43 24.51
CA ARG A 168 15.59 -13.66 23.46
C ARG A 168 16.26 -12.31 23.31
N VAL A 169 16.75 -12.01 22.12
CA VAL A 169 17.33 -10.72 21.79
C VAL A 169 16.41 -9.97 20.84
N ILE A 170 16.05 -8.76 21.22
CA ILE A 170 15.26 -7.83 20.41
C ILE A 170 16.18 -6.71 19.95
N LYS A 171 16.38 -6.60 18.63
CA LYS A 171 16.99 -5.43 18.01
C LYS A 171 15.86 -4.55 17.48
N PRO A 172 15.62 -3.35 18.05
CA PRO A 172 14.52 -2.49 17.64
C PRO A 172 14.71 -2.02 16.19
N ALA A 173 13.58 -1.71 15.54
CA ALA A 173 13.59 -1.03 14.25
C ALA A 173 14.16 0.39 14.40
N VAL A 174 14.87 0.84 13.37
CA VAL A 174 15.36 2.23 13.26
C VAL A 174 14.59 2.90 12.13
N ASN A 175 13.87 3.96 12.45
CA ASN A 175 13.11 4.72 11.46
C ASN A 175 14.05 5.55 10.56
N GLY A 176 13.55 5.95 9.38
CA GLY A 176 14.26 6.87 8.51
C GLY A 176 14.33 8.29 9.06
N ASN A 177 15.00 9.18 8.35
CA ASN A 177 15.14 10.58 8.70
C ASN A 177 14.24 11.45 7.82
N THR A 178 13.53 12.39 8.46
CA THR A 178 12.62 13.34 7.81
C THR A 178 13.38 14.33 6.94
N ILE A 179 12.81 14.66 5.78
CA ILE A 179 13.31 15.64 4.84
C ILE A 179 12.41 16.88 4.90
N VAL A 180 13.04 18.05 4.99
CA VAL A 180 12.37 19.35 4.82
C VAL A 180 12.77 19.90 3.46
N SER A 181 11.79 20.06 2.57
CA SER A 181 11.99 20.63 1.23
C SER A 181 11.90 22.15 1.24
N THR A 182 12.29 22.78 0.14
CA THR A 182 12.10 24.23 -0.06
C THR A 182 10.71 24.57 -0.63
N ILE A 183 9.93 23.57 -1.01
CA ILE A 183 8.57 23.75 -1.53
C ILE A 183 7.70 24.43 -0.48
N ASP A 184 6.93 25.42 -0.92
CA ASP A 184 5.86 26.04 -0.14
C ASP A 184 4.52 25.49 -0.64
N ALA A 185 3.84 24.71 0.18
CA ALA A 185 2.59 24.03 -0.21
C ALA A 185 1.51 25.01 -0.69
N ASN A 186 1.48 26.24 -0.15
CA ASN A 186 0.51 27.24 -0.57
C ASN A 186 0.87 27.82 -1.95
N VAL A 187 2.15 28.14 -2.19
CA VAL A 187 2.61 28.60 -3.50
C VAL A 187 2.39 27.53 -4.56
N GLN A 188 2.71 26.28 -4.22
CA GLN A 188 2.49 25.11 -5.09
C GLN A 188 1.02 24.96 -5.50
N LYS A 189 0.08 25.04 -4.54
CA LYS A 189 -1.36 25.00 -4.81
C LYS A 189 -1.83 26.12 -5.75
N ILE A 190 -1.32 27.32 -5.54
CA ILE A 190 -1.65 28.47 -6.40
C ILE A 190 -1.16 28.22 -7.83
N VAL A 191 0.07 27.75 -7.97
CA VAL A 191 0.66 27.47 -9.29
C VAL A 191 -0.13 26.36 -10.01
N GLU A 192 -0.42 25.26 -9.35
CA GLU A 192 -1.18 24.14 -9.95
C GLU A 192 -2.61 24.57 -10.35
N LYS A 193 -3.26 25.40 -9.51
CA LYS A 193 -4.57 25.97 -9.85
C LYS A 193 -4.52 26.77 -11.16
N TYR A 194 -3.56 27.69 -11.31
CA TYR A 194 -3.45 28.51 -12.51
C TYR A 194 -3.00 27.74 -13.74
N ILE A 195 -2.20 26.68 -13.60
CA ILE A 195 -1.89 25.76 -14.70
C ILE A 195 -3.17 25.12 -15.22
N ASN A 196 -3.99 24.57 -14.32
CA ASN A 196 -5.25 23.92 -14.68
C ASN A 196 -6.26 24.90 -15.32
N GLU A 197 -6.40 26.10 -14.77
CA GLU A 197 -7.24 27.16 -15.36
C GLU A 197 -6.78 27.53 -16.77
N TRP A 198 -5.48 27.70 -16.96
CA TRP A 198 -4.88 28.04 -18.26
C TRP A 198 -5.07 26.91 -19.28
N GLU A 199 -4.88 25.67 -18.89
CA GLU A 199 -5.11 24.50 -19.76
C GLU A 199 -6.58 24.45 -20.23
N GLN A 200 -7.54 24.68 -19.32
CA GLN A 200 -8.96 24.68 -19.64
C GLN A 200 -9.35 25.85 -20.58
N GLU A 201 -8.77 27.02 -20.39
CA GLU A 201 -9.09 28.21 -21.20
C GLU A 201 -8.45 28.15 -22.59
N THR A 202 -7.26 27.62 -22.73
CA THR A 202 -6.45 27.71 -23.97
C THR A 202 -6.34 26.40 -24.74
N GLY A 203 -6.66 25.26 -24.10
CA GLY A 203 -6.40 23.94 -24.67
C GLY A 203 -4.91 23.63 -24.86
N SER A 204 -4.03 24.25 -24.07
CA SER A 204 -2.58 24.04 -24.15
C SER A 204 -2.24 22.61 -23.73
N GLU A 205 -1.48 21.90 -24.56
CA GLU A 205 -1.13 20.49 -24.29
C GLU A 205 0.03 20.32 -23.30
N ARG A 206 0.81 21.36 -23.05
CA ARG A 206 1.96 21.30 -22.14
C ARG A 206 2.24 22.64 -21.48
N VAL A 207 2.06 22.67 -20.17
CA VAL A 207 2.37 23.84 -19.33
C VAL A 207 3.26 23.42 -18.17
N GLY A 208 4.32 24.16 -17.93
CA GLY A 208 5.21 23.96 -16.78
C GLY A 208 5.56 25.29 -16.14
N VAL A 209 5.56 25.34 -14.81
CA VAL A 209 5.89 26.53 -14.03
C VAL A 209 6.86 26.17 -12.91
N ILE A 210 7.92 26.99 -12.78
CA ILE A 210 8.87 26.92 -11.67
C ILE A 210 8.91 28.30 -11.00
N VAL A 211 8.67 28.32 -9.68
CA VAL A 211 8.81 29.52 -8.85
C VAL A 211 10.05 29.37 -7.98
N MET A 212 11.00 30.29 -8.16
CA MET A 212 12.28 30.25 -7.48
C MET A 212 12.57 31.58 -6.77
N ASN A 213 13.18 31.50 -5.59
CA ASN A 213 13.74 32.67 -4.92
C ASN A 213 15.12 33.00 -5.53
N PRO A 214 15.28 34.13 -6.23
CA PRO A 214 16.54 34.45 -6.93
C PRO A 214 17.70 34.74 -5.97
N ASN A 215 17.43 35.06 -4.71
CA ASN A 215 18.47 35.43 -3.76
C ASN A 215 19.25 34.24 -3.19
N ASN A 216 18.59 33.06 -3.12
CA ASN A 216 19.18 31.88 -2.50
C ASN A 216 19.01 30.59 -3.33
N GLY A 217 18.31 30.67 -4.48
CA GLY A 217 18.07 29.50 -5.35
C GLY A 217 17.04 28.51 -4.88
N GLU A 218 16.31 28.79 -3.81
CA GLU A 218 15.25 27.91 -3.32
C GLU A 218 14.10 27.80 -4.33
N VAL A 219 13.72 26.58 -4.71
CA VAL A 219 12.52 26.29 -5.50
C VAL A 219 11.32 26.23 -4.56
N LEU A 220 10.41 27.19 -4.71
CA LEU A 220 9.20 27.31 -3.88
C LEU A 220 8.02 26.52 -4.43
N ALA A 221 7.95 26.38 -5.76
CA ALA A 221 6.98 25.56 -6.45
C ALA A 221 7.54 25.07 -7.78
N MET A 222 7.14 23.86 -8.17
CA MET A 222 7.41 23.28 -9.48
C MET A 222 6.23 22.39 -9.87
N ALA A 223 5.55 22.74 -10.95
CA ALA A 223 4.35 22.04 -11.39
C ALA A 223 4.27 22.00 -12.93
N ASN A 224 3.53 21.03 -13.42
CA ASN A 224 3.12 20.91 -14.81
C ASN A 224 1.67 20.42 -14.91
N ASP A 225 1.14 20.36 -16.10
CA ASP A 225 -0.21 19.92 -16.45
C ASP A 225 -0.42 18.39 -16.28
N ASN A 226 0.65 17.59 -16.31
CA ASN A 226 0.56 16.15 -16.18
C ASN A 226 0.50 15.69 -14.71
N VAL A 227 -0.65 15.85 -14.07
CA VAL A 227 -0.86 15.57 -12.65
C VAL A 227 -1.36 14.13 -12.42
N PHE A 228 -0.86 13.48 -11.38
CA PHE A 228 -1.32 12.14 -10.95
C PHE A 228 -1.48 12.07 -9.43
N ASP A 229 -2.35 11.15 -8.95
CA ASP A 229 -2.54 10.91 -7.52
C ASP A 229 -1.37 10.09 -6.95
N LEU A 230 -0.64 10.66 -6.01
CA LEU A 230 0.48 10.01 -5.32
C LEU A 230 0.08 8.79 -4.50
N ASN A 231 -1.17 8.73 -4.02
CA ASN A 231 -1.71 7.58 -3.29
C ASN A 231 -2.14 6.45 -4.24
N ASN A 232 -2.39 6.79 -5.53
CA ASN A 232 -2.72 5.82 -6.57
C ASN A 232 -2.01 6.16 -7.91
N PRO A 233 -0.66 6.14 -7.93
CA PRO A 233 0.13 6.70 -9.03
C PRO A 233 0.03 5.93 -10.35
N ARG A 234 -0.56 4.75 -10.33
CA ARG A 234 -0.78 3.92 -11.54
C ARG A 234 -2.22 3.94 -12.02
N GLN A 235 -3.08 4.76 -11.40
CA GLN A 235 -4.44 4.92 -11.87
C GLN A 235 -4.43 5.63 -13.23
N LEU A 236 -5.08 5.04 -14.19
CA LEU A 236 -5.30 5.68 -15.49
C LEU A 236 -6.17 6.92 -15.31
N ARG A 237 -5.89 7.95 -16.09
CA ARG A 237 -6.72 9.15 -16.10
C ARG A 237 -8.12 8.82 -16.63
N PRO A 238 -9.17 9.54 -16.18
CA PRO A 238 -10.54 9.31 -16.64
C PRO A 238 -10.72 9.41 -18.17
N GLU A 239 -9.91 10.22 -18.84
CA GLU A 239 -9.90 10.34 -20.31
C GLU A 239 -9.35 9.08 -21.01
N TYR A 240 -8.59 8.25 -20.33
CA TYR A 240 -8.22 6.92 -20.78
C TYR A 240 -9.25 5.91 -20.27
N THR A 241 -10.43 5.92 -20.89
CA THR A 241 -11.43 4.89 -20.63
C THR A 241 -10.86 3.52 -20.95
N ASP A 242 -11.38 2.47 -20.33
CA ASP A 242 -10.97 1.09 -20.61
C ASP A 242 -10.99 0.80 -22.11
N GLU A 243 -11.98 1.37 -22.85
CA GLU A 243 -12.10 1.22 -24.29
C GLU A 243 -10.93 1.90 -25.05
N VAL A 244 -10.54 3.12 -24.69
CA VAL A 244 -9.42 3.82 -25.33
C VAL A 244 -8.10 3.09 -25.06
N VAL A 245 -7.89 2.66 -23.81
CA VAL A 245 -6.69 1.88 -23.44
C VAL A 245 -6.65 0.55 -24.18
N ARG A 246 -7.81 -0.12 -24.29
CA ARG A 246 -7.95 -1.37 -25.05
C ARG A 246 -7.63 -1.16 -26.53
N GLN A 247 -8.15 -0.12 -27.15
CA GLN A 247 -7.90 0.20 -28.55
C GLN A 247 -6.42 0.52 -28.82
N LEU A 248 -5.77 1.28 -27.93
CA LEU A 248 -4.32 1.56 -28.03
C LEU A 248 -3.50 0.28 -27.86
N GLY A 249 -3.84 -0.55 -26.88
CA GLY A 249 -3.20 -1.84 -26.64
C GLY A 249 -3.37 -2.81 -27.82
N ILE A 250 -4.55 -2.88 -28.41
CA ILE A 250 -4.82 -3.67 -29.63
C ILE A 250 -3.93 -3.20 -30.78
N GLN A 251 -3.84 -1.89 -30.99
CA GLN A 251 -3.02 -1.37 -32.08
C GLN A 251 -1.52 -1.68 -31.89
N GLU A 252 -1.03 -1.52 -30.67
CA GLU A 252 0.36 -1.81 -30.33
C GLU A 252 0.68 -3.31 -30.48
N ALA A 253 -0.20 -4.18 -29.99
CA ALA A 253 -0.08 -5.62 -30.12
C ALA A 253 -0.10 -6.08 -31.60
N VAL A 254 -0.98 -5.52 -32.42
CA VAL A 254 -1.05 -5.78 -33.85
C VAL A 254 0.23 -5.36 -34.58
N ASP A 255 0.79 -4.20 -34.22
CA ASP A 255 2.02 -3.71 -34.84
C ASP A 255 3.23 -4.57 -34.43
N ASP A 256 3.27 -5.03 -33.18
CA ASP A 256 4.31 -5.96 -32.71
C ASP A 256 4.17 -7.35 -33.36
N TYR A 257 2.96 -7.87 -33.42
CA TYR A 257 2.68 -9.14 -34.12
C TYR A 257 3.14 -9.11 -35.58
N LYS A 258 2.78 -8.07 -36.31
CA LYS A 258 3.20 -7.89 -37.72
C LYS A 258 4.72 -7.81 -37.88
N ARG A 259 5.43 -7.23 -36.90
CA ARG A 259 6.89 -7.18 -36.93
C ARG A 259 7.51 -8.57 -36.75
N LYS A 260 6.93 -9.39 -35.86
CA LYS A 260 7.47 -10.71 -35.49
C LYS A 260 7.06 -11.83 -36.46
N HIS A 261 5.88 -11.73 -37.11
CA HIS A 261 5.25 -12.79 -37.87
C HIS A 261 4.95 -12.34 -39.35
N LYS A 262 6.00 -11.85 -40.02
CA LYS A 262 5.86 -11.27 -41.38
C LYS A 262 5.31 -12.22 -42.44
N ASP A 263 5.46 -13.52 -42.25
CA ASP A 263 5.13 -14.57 -43.22
C ASP A 263 3.90 -15.40 -42.78
N GLU A 264 3.22 -15.04 -41.71
CA GLU A 264 2.06 -15.77 -41.18
C GLU A 264 0.74 -15.10 -41.59
N ALA A 265 -0.34 -15.90 -41.68
CA ALA A 265 -1.66 -15.39 -41.98
C ALA A 265 -2.14 -14.43 -40.90
N PRO A 266 -2.77 -13.30 -41.27
CA PRO A 266 -3.22 -12.30 -40.29
C PRO A 266 -4.33 -12.89 -39.41
N ILE A 267 -4.13 -12.82 -38.10
CA ILE A 267 -5.17 -13.05 -37.09
C ILE A 267 -5.92 -11.73 -36.82
N THR A 268 -7.09 -11.82 -36.18
CA THR A 268 -7.84 -10.60 -35.84
C THR A 268 -7.12 -9.80 -34.78
N ALA A 269 -7.37 -8.48 -34.73
CA ALA A 269 -6.77 -7.60 -33.75
C ALA A 269 -7.06 -8.02 -32.29
N ASP A 270 -8.31 -8.47 -32.04
CA ASP A 270 -8.70 -8.96 -30.71
C ASP A 270 -7.95 -10.26 -30.33
N GLN A 271 -7.78 -11.19 -31.29
CA GLN A 271 -6.99 -12.40 -31.01
C GLN A 271 -5.51 -12.13 -30.72
N VAL A 272 -4.93 -11.13 -31.38
CA VAL A 272 -3.55 -10.69 -31.07
C VAL A 272 -3.48 -10.12 -29.66
N PHE A 273 -4.42 -9.27 -29.30
CA PHE A 273 -4.45 -8.64 -27.98
C PHE A 273 -4.63 -9.67 -26.87
N ASP A 274 -5.58 -10.59 -27.02
CA ASP A 274 -5.82 -11.66 -26.05
C ASP A 274 -4.59 -12.57 -25.87
N HIS A 275 -3.87 -12.88 -26.95
CA HIS A 275 -2.65 -13.68 -26.89
C HIS A 275 -1.54 -13.00 -26.05
N TYR A 276 -1.39 -11.68 -26.14
CA TYR A 276 -0.36 -10.95 -25.38
C TYR A 276 -0.79 -10.73 -23.93
N THR A 277 -2.07 -10.57 -23.63
CA THR A 277 -2.56 -10.39 -22.25
C THR A 277 -2.56 -11.68 -21.43
N GLU A 278 -2.64 -12.86 -22.08
CA GLU A 278 -2.52 -14.16 -21.40
C GLU A 278 -1.06 -14.54 -21.05
N GLN A 279 -0.07 -13.84 -21.61
CA GLN A 279 1.36 -14.13 -21.38
C GLN A 279 2.02 -13.22 -20.32
N GLU A 280 1.37 -12.15 -19.85
CA GLU A 280 1.80 -11.28 -18.77
C GLU A 280 1.12 -11.66 -17.42
#